data_65b1470dfa5375fcd25c800215c0d851
#
_entry.id   65b1470dfa5375fcd25c800215c0d851
#
_cell.length_a   1.000
_cell.length_b   1.000
_cell.length_c   1.000
_cell.angle_alpha   90.00
_cell.angle_beta   90.00
_cell.angle_gamma   90.00
#
_symmetry.space_group_name_H-M   'P 1'
#
loop_
_entity.id
_entity.type
_entity.pdbx_description
1 polymer ?
#
loop_
_entity_poly.entity_id
_entity_poly.type
_entity_poly.pdbx_seq_one_letter_code
_entity_poly.pdbx_strand_id
1 'polypeptide(L)'
;NINEISKEDFVHKEIWFSHYIHHKIINKTDDNPVIVVSRNNILTDSINQFMTTQDFDFKKAMHVYFIDEAALDVGGVYREWFSCLFKAFFNKDAHMFQALNFSGLGRNTIFISEDAPEDKEGIEKFNLFGKLLAKAILDKFTLKQNLNRFLIKSIIKKDITLEDMQYYDLE
;
A
#
# COMPACT_ATOMS: atom_id res chain seq x y z
N ASN A 1 -13.26 15.40 -17.66
CA ASN A 1 -14.38 15.03 -16.79
C ASN A 1 -14.28 13.53 -16.46
N ILE A 2 -14.48 13.13 -15.17
CA ILE A 2 -14.39 11.73 -14.73
C ILE A 2 -15.36 10.82 -15.50
N ASN A 3 -16.55 11.31 -15.80
CA ASN A 3 -17.58 10.55 -16.53
C ASN A 3 -17.20 10.25 -17.99
N GLU A 4 -16.42 11.10 -18.62
CA GLU A 4 -15.92 10.88 -19.97
C GLU A 4 -14.77 9.87 -19.95
N ILE A 5 -13.78 10.12 -19.07
CA ILE A 5 -12.61 9.24 -18.96
C ILE A 5 -12.97 7.83 -18.48
N SER A 6 -14.07 7.66 -17.73
CA SER A 6 -14.52 6.35 -17.28
C SER A 6 -14.87 5.39 -18.43
N LYS A 7 -15.19 5.91 -19.61
CA LYS A 7 -15.54 5.16 -20.83
C LYS A 7 -14.33 4.81 -21.70
N GLU A 8 -13.19 5.48 -21.46
CA GLU A 8 -11.97 5.25 -22.21
C GLU A 8 -11.30 3.91 -21.85
N ASP A 9 -10.35 3.48 -22.65
CA ASP A 9 -9.52 2.31 -22.35
C ASP A 9 -8.60 2.54 -21.14
N PHE A 10 -7.93 1.49 -20.72
CA PHE A 10 -7.06 1.54 -19.54
C PHE A 10 -5.91 2.52 -19.69
N VAL A 11 -5.29 2.59 -20.87
CA VAL A 11 -4.11 3.45 -21.13
C VAL A 11 -4.50 4.92 -21.01
N HIS A 12 -5.62 5.33 -21.60
CA HIS A 12 -6.11 6.70 -21.50
C HIS A 12 -6.51 7.07 -20.06
N LYS A 13 -7.11 6.12 -19.31
CA LYS A 13 -7.41 6.29 -17.88
C LYS A 13 -6.14 6.48 -17.05
N GLU A 14 -5.11 5.69 -17.32
CA GLU A 14 -3.82 5.78 -16.62
C GLU A 14 -3.13 7.12 -16.89
N ILE A 15 -3.07 7.56 -18.13
CA ILE A 15 -2.48 8.85 -18.52
C ILE A 15 -3.23 10.01 -17.85
N TRP A 16 -4.56 10.02 -17.93
CA TRP A 16 -5.39 11.05 -17.31
C TRP A 16 -5.19 11.09 -15.79
N PHE A 17 -5.21 9.91 -15.15
CA PHE A 17 -5.04 9.78 -13.71
C PHE A 17 -3.66 10.27 -13.26
N SER A 18 -2.61 9.89 -13.99
CA SER A 18 -1.25 10.37 -13.72
C SER A 18 -1.13 11.89 -13.80
N HIS A 19 -1.75 12.50 -14.82
CA HIS A 19 -1.79 13.94 -14.97
C HIS A 19 -2.59 14.61 -13.84
N TYR A 20 -3.76 14.05 -13.50
CA TYR A 20 -4.61 14.56 -12.42
C TYR A 20 -3.88 14.54 -11.07
N ILE A 21 -3.24 13.42 -10.73
CA ILE A 21 -2.43 13.30 -9.49
C ILE A 21 -1.33 14.34 -9.46
N HIS A 22 -0.56 14.46 -10.53
CA HIS A 22 0.58 15.36 -10.57
C HIS A 22 0.19 16.84 -10.40
N HIS A 23 -0.93 17.25 -10.94
CA HIS A 23 -1.37 18.65 -10.91
C HIS A 23 -2.33 19.01 -9.76
N LYS A 24 -3.03 18.02 -9.20
CA LYS A 24 -4.11 18.29 -8.23
C LYS A 24 -3.88 17.68 -6.86
N ILE A 25 -3.08 16.63 -6.75
CA ILE A 25 -2.96 15.86 -5.53
C ILE A 25 -1.57 16.02 -4.90
N ILE A 26 -0.50 15.90 -5.69
CA ILE A 26 0.87 15.98 -5.15
C ILE A 26 1.17 17.39 -4.66
N ASN A 27 1.54 17.47 -3.40
CA ASN A 27 2.00 18.71 -2.79
C ASN A 27 3.52 18.88 -3.00
N LYS A 28 3.89 19.82 -3.83
CA LYS A 28 5.30 20.14 -4.14
C LYS A 28 5.81 21.22 -3.20
N THR A 29 6.15 20.84 -1.99
CA THR A 29 6.83 21.72 -1.03
C THR A 29 8.20 21.17 -0.72
N ASP A 30 9.13 22.03 -0.32
CA ASP A 30 10.49 21.61 0.06
C ASP A 30 10.56 20.96 1.45
N ASP A 31 9.49 21.04 2.21
CA ASP A 31 9.35 20.41 3.53
C ASP A 31 8.85 18.97 3.39
N ASN A 32 9.77 18.09 3.02
CA ASN A 32 9.49 16.67 2.85
C ASN A 32 9.65 15.92 4.18
N PRO A 33 8.69 15.07 4.57
CA PRO A 33 8.80 14.27 5.78
C PRO A 33 9.98 13.30 5.68
N VAL A 34 10.67 13.15 6.81
CA VAL A 34 11.80 12.24 6.98
C VAL A 34 11.36 11.03 7.78
N ILE A 35 11.72 9.85 7.31
CA ILE A 35 11.47 8.56 7.94
C ILE A 35 12.81 7.93 8.29
N VAL A 36 13.00 7.58 9.55
CA VAL A 36 14.21 6.94 10.06
C VAL A 36 13.84 5.58 10.64
N VAL A 37 14.35 4.51 10.07
CA VAL A 37 13.97 3.12 10.43
C VAL A 37 15.17 2.20 10.54
N SER A 38 15.04 1.19 11.39
CA SER A 38 15.94 0.05 11.42
C SER A 38 15.43 -1.05 10.48
N ARG A 39 16.33 -1.72 9.78
CA ARG A 39 15.97 -2.87 8.92
C ARG A 39 15.28 -3.99 9.70
N ASN A 40 15.68 -4.22 10.92
CA ASN A 40 15.15 -5.28 11.75
C ASN A 40 13.75 -4.97 12.31
N ASN A 41 13.40 -3.68 12.43
CA ASN A 41 12.14 -3.22 13.03
C ASN A 41 11.34 -2.34 12.07
N ILE A 42 11.50 -2.53 10.76
CA ILE A 42 10.99 -1.63 9.73
C ILE A 42 9.49 -1.35 9.86
N LEU A 43 8.68 -2.36 10.19
CA LEU A 43 7.24 -2.22 10.37
C LEU A 43 6.92 -1.38 11.61
N THR A 44 7.46 -1.75 12.75
CA THR A 44 7.23 -1.07 14.03
C THR A 44 7.72 0.38 14.00
N ASP A 45 8.93 0.61 13.49
CA ASP A 45 9.51 1.95 13.41
C ASP A 45 8.69 2.85 12.47
N SER A 46 8.28 2.32 11.32
CA SER A 46 7.44 3.08 10.38
C SER A 46 6.07 3.40 10.98
N ILE A 47 5.40 2.43 11.60
CA ILE A 47 4.11 2.64 12.26
C ILE A 47 4.24 3.74 13.32
N ASN A 48 5.22 3.63 14.21
CA ASN A 48 5.43 4.60 15.29
C ASN A 48 5.63 6.02 14.75
N GLN A 49 6.43 6.20 13.69
CA GLN A 49 6.66 7.52 13.12
C GLN A 49 5.40 8.10 12.47
N PHE A 50 4.63 7.31 11.73
CA PHE A 50 3.39 7.79 11.13
C PHE A 50 2.32 8.12 12.17
N MET A 51 2.30 7.42 13.31
CA MET A 51 1.33 7.64 14.37
C MET A 51 1.70 8.81 15.30
N THR A 52 2.99 9.06 15.49
CA THR A 52 3.49 10.14 16.36
C THR A 52 3.64 11.47 15.62
N THR A 53 3.78 11.46 14.30
CA THR A 53 3.88 12.69 13.51
C THR A 53 2.49 13.24 13.24
N GLN A 54 2.16 14.32 13.92
CA GLN A 54 0.91 15.02 13.71
C GLN A 54 0.84 15.54 12.26
N ASP A 55 -0.31 15.34 11.60
CA ASP A 55 -0.58 15.84 10.24
C ASP A 55 0.40 15.35 9.15
N PHE A 56 0.85 14.08 9.26
CA PHE A 56 1.73 13.50 8.26
C PHE A 56 1.10 13.54 6.85
N ASP A 57 1.68 14.34 5.95
CA ASP A 57 1.16 14.52 4.59
C ASP A 57 1.74 13.47 3.61
N PHE A 58 0.98 12.42 3.37
CA PHE A 58 1.33 11.35 2.41
C PHE A 58 1.37 11.82 0.94
N LYS A 59 0.95 13.05 0.62
CA LYS A 59 1.03 13.61 -0.74
C LYS A 59 2.40 14.21 -1.03
N LYS A 60 3.20 14.48 -0.01
CA LYS A 60 4.57 14.96 -0.15
C LYS A 60 5.52 13.83 -0.54
N ALA A 61 6.62 14.16 -1.18
CA ALA A 61 7.76 13.25 -1.29
C ALA A 61 8.29 12.92 0.11
N MET A 62 8.91 11.77 0.27
CA MET A 62 9.45 11.32 1.55
C MET A 62 10.94 11.03 1.40
N HIS A 63 11.73 11.38 2.41
CA HIS A 63 13.11 10.96 2.55
C HIS A 63 13.21 9.84 3.58
N VAL A 64 13.91 8.79 3.25
CA VAL A 64 14.08 7.63 4.12
C VAL A 64 15.54 7.40 4.45
N TYR A 65 15.81 7.15 5.72
CA TYR A 65 17.12 6.77 6.22
C TYR A 65 17.04 5.47 6.99
N PHE A 66 17.92 4.53 6.64
CA PHE A 66 18.12 3.35 7.48
C PHE A 66 19.17 3.66 8.54
N ILE A 67 18.85 3.30 9.79
CA ILE A 67 19.78 3.47 10.92
C ILE A 67 21.06 2.67 10.62
N ASP A 68 22.20 3.26 10.93
CA ASP A 68 23.56 2.70 10.72
C ASP A 68 23.97 2.53 9.24
N GLU A 69 23.24 3.11 8.29
CA GLU A 69 23.61 3.09 6.89
C GLU A 69 23.95 4.50 6.36
N ALA A 70 25.12 4.64 5.77
CA ALA A 70 25.57 5.88 5.16
C ALA A 70 25.08 6.01 3.70
N ALA A 71 23.77 5.93 3.49
CA ALA A 71 23.18 6.06 2.15
C ALA A 71 22.48 7.41 1.99
N LEU A 72 22.84 8.16 0.96
CA LEU A 72 22.06 9.31 0.51
C LEU A 72 20.85 8.78 -0.26
N ASP A 73 19.64 9.18 0.17
CA ASP A 73 18.42 8.83 -0.54
C ASP A 73 18.29 9.64 -1.84
N VAL A 74 18.70 9.03 -2.93
CA VAL A 74 18.44 9.52 -4.30
C VAL A 74 17.26 8.79 -4.94
N GLY A 75 16.29 8.37 -4.12
CA GLY A 75 15.07 7.64 -4.54
C GLY A 75 15.20 6.11 -4.53
N GLY A 76 16.41 5.57 -4.36
CA GLY A 76 16.64 4.12 -4.22
C GLY A 76 16.25 3.61 -2.84
N VAL A 77 16.70 4.31 -1.81
CA VAL A 77 16.45 3.97 -0.39
C VAL A 77 14.95 4.01 -0.09
N TYR A 78 14.24 5.03 -0.59
CA TYR A 78 12.78 5.13 -0.47
C TYR A 78 12.05 3.92 -1.10
N ARG A 79 12.44 3.52 -2.32
CA ARG A 79 11.84 2.36 -3.01
C ARG A 79 12.14 1.05 -2.29
N GLU A 80 13.34 0.91 -1.78
CA GLU A 80 13.74 -0.24 -0.97
C GLU A 80 12.92 -0.33 0.32
N TRP A 81 12.85 0.78 1.08
CA TRP A 81 12.04 0.85 2.29
C TRP A 81 10.59 0.47 2.02
N PHE A 82 9.99 1.04 0.98
CA PHE A 82 8.60 0.78 0.61
C PHE A 82 8.37 -0.71 0.32
N SER A 83 9.29 -1.32 -0.43
CA SER A 83 9.27 -2.76 -0.73
C SER A 83 9.39 -3.62 0.53
N CYS A 84 10.33 -3.29 1.42
CA CYS A 84 10.54 -4.00 2.67
C CYS A 84 9.35 -3.83 3.63
N LEU A 85 8.77 -2.64 3.70
CA LEU A 85 7.62 -2.35 4.54
C LEU A 85 6.40 -3.16 4.12
N PHE A 86 6.06 -3.21 2.82
CA PHE A 86 4.96 -4.04 2.34
C PHE A 86 5.23 -5.53 2.55
N LYS A 87 6.47 -5.97 2.37
CA LYS A 87 6.86 -7.35 2.70
C LYS A 87 6.66 -7.67 4.18
N ALA A 88 6.95 -6.71 5.07
CA ALA A 88 6.73 -6.88 6.50
C ALA A 88 5.25 -6.91 6.87
N PHE A 89 4.39 -6.09 6.26
CA PHE A 89 2.94 -6.18 6.43
C PHE A 89 2.37 -7.54 6.02
N PHE A 90 2.91 -8.14 4.96
CA PHE A 90 2.45 -9.44 4.46
C PHE A 90 3.16 -10.63 5.12
N ASN A 91 4.04 -10.40 6.08
CA ASN A 91 4.64 -11.48 6.87
C ASN A 91 3.57 -12.08 7.80
N LYS A 92 3.56 -13.40 7.93
CA LYS A 92 2.66 -14.12 8.82
C LYS A 92 2.74 -13.63 10.27
N ASP A 93 3.94 -13.30 10.74
CA ASP A 93 4.16 -12.81 12.10
C ASP A 93 3.49 -11.45 12.39
N ALA A 94 3.11 -10.71 11.36
CA ALA A 94 2.33 -9.48 11.51
C ALA A 94 0.84 -9.75 11.77
N HIS A 95 0.36 -10.97 11.55
CA HIS A 95 -1.04 -11.40 11.68
C HIS A 95 -2.08 -10.57 10.94
N MET A 96 -1.66 -9.70 10.02
CA MET A 96 -2.58 -8.81 9.29
C MET A 96 -3.14 -9.44 8.03
N PHE A 97 -2.31 -10.18 7.32
CA PHE A 97 -2.65 -10.75 6.03
C PHE A 97 -2.22 -12.21 5.92
N GLN A 98 -2.95 -12.95 5.12
CA GLN A 98 -2.63 -14.34 4.76
C GLN A 98 -2.59 -14.51 3.24
N ALA A 99 -1.79 -15.47 2.79
CA ALA A 99 -1.77 -15.87 1.40
C ALA A 99 -2.89 -16.90 1.15
N LEU A 100 -3.74 -16.62 0.19
CA LEU A 100 -4.70 -17.59 -0.34
C LEU A 100 -4.11 -18.23 -1.60
N ASN A 101 -4.06 -19.55 -1.61
CA ASN A 101 -3.59 -20.32 -2.75
C ASN A 101 -4.79 -20.63 -3.66
N PHE A 102 -4.71 -20.28 -4.94
CA PHE A 102 -5.71 -20.70 -5.91
C PHE A 102 -5.29 -22.03 -6.54
N SER A 103 -6.00 -23.09 -6.17
CA SER A 103 -5.89 -24.39 -6.86
C SER A 103 -6.35 -24.19 -8.31
N GLY A 104 -5.41 -24.18 -9.24
CA GLY A 104 -5.66 -24.12 -10.69
C GLY A 104 -5.05 -22.94 -11.44
N LEU A 105 -4.73 -21.82 -10.80
CA LEU A 105 -4.10 -20.68 -11.46
C LEU A 105 -2.64 -20.42 -11.04
N GLY A 106 -2.11 -21.19 -10.07
CA GLY A 106 -0.72 -21.07 -9.59
C GLY A 106 -0.36 -19.68 -9.05
N ARG A 107 -1.35 -18.88 -8.60
CA ARG A 107 -1.15 -17.53 -8.13
C ARG A 107 -1.62 -17.40 -6.69
N ASN A 108 -0.68 -17.12 -5.80
CA ASN A 108 -1.01 -16.74 -4.43
C ASN A 108 -1.52 -15.30 -4.43
N THR A 109 -2.63 -15.06 -3.78
CA THR A 109 -3.16 -13.73 -3.53
C THR A 109 -3.16 -13.43 -2.03
N ILE A 110 -3.08 -12.16 -1.70
CA ILE A 110 -3.07 -11.68 -0.31
C ILE A 110 -4.49 -11.25 0.08
N PHE A 111 -4.95 -11.77 1.22
CA PHE A 111 -6.21 -11.40 1.86
C PHE A 111 -6.00 -11.09 3.34
N ILE A 112 -6.99 -10.50 3.99
CA ILE A 112 -6.95 -10.25 5.43
C ILE A 112 -6.88 -11.59 6.16
N SER A 113 -6.01 -11.71 7.16
CA SER A 113 -5.90 -12.92 7.98
C SER A 113 -7.16 -13.12 8.83
N GLU A 114 -7.52 -14.36 9.08
CA GLU A 114 -8.57 -14.70 10.04
C GLU A 114 -8.17 -14.32 11.48
N ASP A 115 -6.87 -14.32 11.76
CA ASP A 115 -6.29 -13.91 13.06
C ASP A 115 -5.95 -12.41 13.09
N ALA A 116 -6.49 -11.62 12.16
CA ALA A 116 -6.17 -10.19 12.10
C ALA A 116 -6.66 -9.48 13.38
N PRO A 117 -5.80 -8.61 13.97
CA PRO A 117 -6.17 -7.92 15.20
C PRO A 117 -7.33 -6.95 14.96
N GLU A 118 -8.39 -7.09 15.77
CA GLU A 118 -9.60 -6.26 15.72
C GLU A 118 -9.59 -5.13 16.75
N ASP A 119 -8.56 -5.05 17.57
CA ASP A 119 -8.39 -4.00 18.56
C ASP A 119 -8.05 -2.64 17.91
N LYS A 120 -7.99 -1.61 18.71
CA LYS A 120 -7.70 -0.26 18.23
C LYS A 120 -6.36 -0.18 17.49
N GLU A 121 -5.34 -0.86 17.98
CA GLU A 121 -4.01 -0.87 17.36
C GLU A 121 -4.04 -1.57 16.00
N GLY A 122 -4.75 -2.69 15.88
CA GLY A 122 -4.95 -3.40 14.61
C GLY A 122 -5.66 -2.54 13.57
N ILE A 123 -6.74 -1.87 13.98
CA ILE A 123 -7.47 -0.93 13.09
C ILE A 123 -6.55 0.20 12.61
N GLU A 124 -5.72 0.75 13.49
CA GLU A 124 -4.76 1.81 13.12
C GLU A 124 -3.70 1.31 12.13
N LYS A 125 -3.21 0.07 12.29
CA LYS A 125 -2.30 -0.58 11.33
C LYS A 125 -2.96 -0.75 9.95
N PHE A 126 -4.21 -1.19 9.89
CA PHE A 126 -4.94 -1.28 8.62
C PHE A 126 -5.21 0.08 7.98
N ASN A 127 -5.50 1.09 8.80
CA ASN A 127 -5.63 2.47 8.32
C ASN A 127 -4.33 2.97 7.68
N LEU A 128 -3.21 2.72 8.34
CA LEU A 128 -1.89 3.06 7.80
C LEU A 128 -1.61 2.29 6.51
N PHE A 129 -1.88 0.98 6.48
CA PHE A 129 -1.73 0.18 5.27
C PHE A 129 -2.52 0.77 4.10
N GLY A 130 -3.77 1.19 4.32
CA GLY A 130 -4.58 1.86 3.30
C GLY A 130 -3.98 3.17 2.81
N LYS A 131 -3.42 4.00 3.70
CA LYS A 131 -2.71 5.24 3.34
C LYS A 131 -1.44 4.95 2.51
N LEU A 132 -0.69 3.93 2.90
CA LEU A 132 0.50 3.49 2.15
C LEU A 132 0.14 2.90 0.79
N LEU A 133 -0.98 2.19 0.69
CA LEU A 133 -1.48 1.69 -0.60
C LEU A 133 -1.85 2.86 -1.53
N ALA A 134 -2.50 3.89 -1.02
CA ALA A 134 -2.77 5.11 -1.78
C ALA A 134 -1.45 5.83 -2.16
N LYS A 135 -0.47 5.88 -1.28
CA LYS A 135 0.87 6.42 -1.56
C LYS A 135 1.59 5.64 -2.65
N ALA A 136 1.46 4.30 -2.65
CA ALA A 136 2.01 3.46 -3.73
C ALA A 136 1.45 3.87 -5.11
N ILE A 137 0.14 4.16 -5.18
CA ILE A 137 -0.50 4.63 -6.41
C ILE A 137 0.02 6.02 -6.80
N LEU A 138 0.13 6.96 -5.84
CA LEU A 138 0.65 8.31 -6.08
C LEU A 138 2.07 8.29 -6.64
N ASP A 139 2.93 7.44 -6.10
CA ASP A 139 4.35 7.36 -6.46
C ASP A 139 4.63 6.35 -7.59
N LYS A 140 3.59 5.77 -8.18
CA LYS A 140 3.68 4.72 -9.22
C LYS A 140 4.55 3.54 -8.78
N PHE A 141 4.38 3.15 -7.52
CA PHE A 141 5.08 2.00 -6.96
C PHE A 141 4.24 0.74 -7.21
N THR A 142 4.85 -0.27 -7.83
CA THR A 142 4.19 -1.55 -8.09
C THR A 142 4.47 -2.53 -6.96
N LEU A 143 3.42 -3.00 -6.30
CA LEU A 143 3.52 -4.07 -5.32
C LEU A 143 3.87 -5.39 -6.01
N LYS A 144 4.75 -6.17 -5.38
CA LYS A 144 5.11 -7.51 -5.88
C LYS A 144 4.04 -8.56 -5.57
N GLN A 145 3.23 -8.31 -4.54
CA GLN A 145 2.17 -9.20 -4.08
C GLN A 145 0.86 -8.86 -4.79
N ASN A 146 0.11 -9.88 -5.14
CA ASN A 146 -1.21 -9.74 -5.72
C ASN A 146 -2.26 -9.65 -4.59
N LEU A 147 -2.94 -8.53 -4.48
CA LEU A 147 -4.09 -8.41 -3.57
C LEU A 147 -5.27 -9.22 -4.10
N ASN A 148 -5.97 -9.89 -3.22
CA ASN A 148 -7.17 -10.65 -3.58
C ASN A 148 -8.26 -9.72 -4.14
N ARG A 149 -9.02 -10.23 -5.13
CA ARG A 149 -10.08 -9.46 -5.78
C ARG A 149 -11.16 -8.97 -4.82
N PHE A 150 -11.50 -9.77 -3.79
CA PHE A 150 -12.45 -9.36 -2.76
C PHE A 150 -11.94 -8.14 -1.99
N LEU A 151 -10.67 -8.16 -1.57
CA LEU A 151 -10.06 -7.04 -0.88
C LEU A 151 -10.08 -5.78 -1.75
N ILE A 152 -9.70 -5.90 -3.02
CA ILE A 152 -9.74 -4.77 -3.96
C ILE A 152 -11.18 -4.24 -4.12
N LYS A 153 -12.17 -5.11 -4.32
CA LYS A 153 -13.58 -4.69 -4.44
C LYS A 153 -14.07 -3.99 -3.18
N SER A 154 -13.73 -4.51 -1.99
CA SER A 154 -14.08 -3.88 -0.72
C SER A 154 -13.47 -2.49 -0.58
N ILE A 155 -12.18 -2.31 -0.93
CA ILE A 155 -11.50 -1.01 -0.89
C ILE A 155 -12.19 0.01 -1.81
N ILE A 156 -12.57 -0.38 -3.03
CA ILE A 156 -13.21 0.51 -4.00
C ILE A 156 -14.75 0.54 -3.85
N LYS A 157 -15.28 -0.07 -2.80
CA LYS A 157 -16.73 -0.13 -2.49
C LYS A 157 -17.58 -0.67 -3.64
N LYS A 158 -17.10 -1.70 -4.32
CA LYS A 158 -17.86 -2.46 -5.33
C LYS A 158 -18.50 -3.69 -4.70
N ASP A 159 -19.70 -4.03 -5.18
CA ASP A 159 -20.41 -5.21 -4.72
C ASP A 159 -19.62 -6.48 -5.03
N ILE A 160 -19.58 -7.37 -4.05
CA ILE A 160 -19.08 -8.73 -4.19
C ILE A 160 -20.23 -9.58 -4.70
N THR A 161 -20.01 -10.31 -5.79
CA THR A 161 -21.01 -11.16 -6.44
C THR A 161 -20.62 -12.63 -6.36
N LEU A 162 -21.58 -13.53 -6.65
CA LEU A 162 -21.29 -14.97 -6.72
C LEU A 162 -20.22 -15.33 -7.75
N GLU A 163 -20.09 -14.55 -8.82
CA GLU A 163 -19.01 -14.72 -9.81
C GLU A 163 -17.62 -14.50 -9.22
N ASP A 164 -17.52 -13.70 -8.17
CA ASP A 164 -16.25 -13.46 -7.51
C ASP A 164 -15.79 -14.68 -6.69
N MET A 165 -16.72 -15.58 -6.30
CA MET A 165 -16.42 -16.78 -5.51
C MET A 165 -15.43 -17.71 -6.22
N GLN A 166 -15.37 -17.68 -7.55
CA GLN A 166 -14.35 -18.43 -8.32
C GLN A 166 -12.91 -18.00 -7.99
N TYR A 167 -12.74 -16.84 -7.36
CA TYR A 167 -11.44 -16.31 -6.91
C TYR A 167 -11.19 -16.51 -5.41
N TYR A 168 -12.08 -17.25 -4.75
CA TYR A 168 -11.95 -17.63 -3.36
C TYR A 168 -11.80 -19.15 -3.28
N ASP A 169 -10.65 -19.62 -2.85
CA ASP A 169 -10.43 -21.06 -2.63
C ASP A 169 -11.03 -21.44 -1.28
N LEU A 170 -12.09 -22.21 -1.35
CA LEU A 170 -12.68 -22.86 -0.18
C LEU A 170 -12.03 -24.25 -0.07
N GLU A 171 -10.82 -24.34 0.52
CA GLU A 171 -10.34 -25.61 1.02
C GLU A 171 -11.09 -26.05 2.28
#